data_58701406c26454a2b1636e17a805872b
#
_entry.id   58701406c26454a2b1636e17a805872b
#
_cell.length_a   1.000
_cell.length_b   1.000
_cell.length_c   1.000
_cell.angle_alpha   90.00
_cell.angle_beta   90.00
_cell.angle_gamma   90.00
#
_symmetry.space_group_name_H-M   'P 1'
#
loop_
_entity.id
_entity.type
_entity.pdbx_description
1 polymer ?
#
loop_
_entity_poly.entity_id
_entity_poly.type
_entity_poly.pdbx_seq_one_letter_code
_entity_poly.pdbx_strand_id
1 'polypeptide(L)'
;MSDRAFSNSLRNRCYHLLDGDNASSTLGHIINGFIITLIIVNVSVVIVESIPEINRHYKLQFQWLEIFSVVVFTLEYLIRIWIAPENPRFGTGLKGRLKYIRSPIALVDLIVILPFYLSLFINIDLRYLRLLRLLRLLKLSHYIRSMDVFVKVLSSELASIASAIFAVLVLVVLAACLMFTLEHQAQPKVFKTVLDAIWWAVVTMTTVGYGDMTPVTPGGKILAILIMLLGVGTVALPAGMLAARFSEELQNRKSSLTAEVINALEDGELTEKETRILKAISRQYGISEHQLNQIIHNQSLELGHKIHCPHCGQSLFDAPVKDGIQSESKSS
;
A
#
# COMPACT_ATOMS: atom_id res chain seq x y z
N MET A 1 37.27 0.62 -23.68
CA MET A 1 35.97 0.05 -24.09
C MET A 1 35.52 -1.11 -23.19
N SER A 2 36.40 -1.87 -22.58
CA SER A 2 36.11 -3.02 -21.70
C SER A 2 35.37 -2.63 -20.41
N ASP A 3 35.76 -1.54 -19.73
CA ASP A 3 35.18 -1.13 -18.43
C ASP A 3 33.73 -0.66 -18.51
N ARG A 4 33.33 -0.06 -19.62
CA ARG A 4 31.90 0.36 -19.82
C ARG A 4 30.97 -0.82 -20.08
N ALA A 5 31.45 -1.85 -20.79
CA ALA A 5 30.67 -3.05 -21.07
C ALA A 5 30.49 -3.90 -19.79
N PHE A 6 31.52 -4.01 -18.96
CA PHE A 6 31.50 -4.71 -17.67
C PHE A 6 30.59 -3.98 -16.66
N SER A 7 30.71 -2.64 -16.57
CA SER A 7 29.85 -1.80 -15.73
C SER A 7 28.37 -1.88 -16.13
N ASN A 8 28.06 -1.92 -17.43
CA ASN A 8 26.69 -2.08 -17.90
C ASN A 8 26.12 -3.48 -17.59
N SER A 9 26.94 -4.52 -17.64
CA SER A 9 26.54 -5.88 -17.28
C SER A 9 26.24 -6.01 -15.77
N LEU A 10 27.09 -5.45 -14.90
CA LEU A 10 26.86 -5.43 -13.44
C LEU A 10 25.65 -4.59 -13.06
N ARG A 11 25.50 -3.40 -13.64
CA ARG A 11 24.38 -2.51 -13.39
C ARG A 11 23.05 -3.16 -13.77
N ASN A 12 23.01 -3.85 -14.91
CA ASN A 12 21.82 -4.58 -15.35
C ASN A 12 21.50 -5.77 -14.42
N ARG A 13 22.51 -6.50 -13.93
CA ARG A 13 22.31 -7.56 -12.93
C ARG A 13 21.75 -7.01 -11.61
N CYS A 14 22.30 -5.90 -11.10
CA CYS A 14 21.79 -5.24 -9.90
C CYS A 14 20.36 -4.71 -10.09
N TYR A 15 20.03 -4.19 -11.28
CA TYR A 15 18.68 -3.77 -11.61
C TYR A 15 17.69 -4.95 -11.51
N HIS A 16 18.01 -6.08 -12.13
CA HIS A 16 17.16 -7.27 -12.07
C HIS A 16 17.01 -7.87 -10.65
N LEU A 17 18.00 -7.66 -9.78
CA LEU A 17 17.96 -8.13 -8.40
C LEU A 17 17.09 -7.24 -7.49
N LEU A 18 17.14 -5.91 -7.67
CA LEU A 18 16.52 -4.95 -6.74
C LEU A 18 15.21 -4.36 -7.25
N ASP A 19 15.06 -4.15 -8.57
CA ASP A 19 13.96 -3.37 -9.15
C ASP A 19 13.34 -4.04 -10.40
N GLY A 20 13.91 -5.15 -10.88
CA GLY A 20 13.44 -5.85 -12.08
C GLY A 20 12.25 -6.76 -11.82
N ASP A 21 11.42 -6.96 -12.86
CA ASP A 21 10.29 -7.91 -12.86
C ASP A 21 10.71 -9.35 -12.54
N ASN A 22 12.00 -9.66 -12.63
CA ASN A 22 12.64 -10.92 -12.26
C ASN A 22 13.14 -10.98 -10.81
N ALA A 23 12.45 -10.34 -9.87
CA ALA A 23 12.64 -10.61 -8.44
C ALA A 23 12.32 -12.08 -8.04
N SER A 24 12.18 -12.97 -9.02
CA SER A 24 12.08 -14.42 -8.86
C SER A 24 13.41 -15.11 -8.56
N SER A 25 14.54 -14.37 -8.54
CA SER A 25 15.81 -14.94 -8.07
C SER A 25 15.75 -15.10 -6.56
N THR A 26 16.14 -16.28 -6.07
CA THR A 26 16.24 -16.58 -4.63
C THR A 26 17.02 -15.50 -3.88
N LEU A 27 18.05 -14.94 -4.52
CA LEU A 27 18.86 -13.86 -3.94
C LEU A 27 18.07 -12.56 -3.75
N GLY A 28 17.23 -12.18 -4.72
CA GLY A 28 16.37 -11.00 -4.60
C GLY A 28 15.36 -11.13 -3.45
N HIS A 29 14.79 -12.32 -3.27
CA HIS A 29 13.90 -12.59 -2.13
C HIS A 29 14.62 -12.50 -0.78
N ILE A 30 15.86 -12.99 -0.70
CA ILE A 30 16.67 -12.91 0.52
C ILE A 30 16.99 -11.45 0.86
N ILE A 31 17.44 -10.65 -0.12
CA ILE A 31 17.74 -9.23 0.08
C ILE A 31 16.50 -8.46 0.54
N ASN A 32 15.37 -8.64 -0.14
CA ASN A 32 14.11 -7.99 0.22
C ASN A 32 13.63 -8.42 1.62
N GLY A 33 13.70 -9.72 1.93
CA GLY A 33 13.39 -10.26 3.25
C GLY A 33 14.28 -9.69 4.35
N PHE A 34 15.57 -9.56 4.09
CA PHE A 34 16.53 -8.95 5.02
C PHE A 34 16.18 -7.48 5.30
N ILE A 35 15.89 -6.69 4.25
CA ILE A 35 15.55 -5.26 4.42
C ILE A 35 14.23 -5.10 5.17
N ILE A 36 13.20 -5.89 4.84
CA ILE A 36 11.92 -5.90 5.57
C ILE A 36 12.14 -6.22 7.05
N THR A 37 12.90 -7.27 7.34
CA THR A 37 13.23 -7.67 8.71
C THR A 37 13.97 -6.55 9.45
N LEU A 38 14.93 -5.91 8.79
CA LEU A 38 15.69 -4.80 9.35
C LEU A 38 14.78 -3.61 9.68
N ILE A 39 13.79 -3.29 8.82
CA ILE A 39 12.82 -2.24 9.08
C ILE A 39 11.96 -2.58 10.30
N ILE A 40 11.43 -3.81 10.38
CA ILE A 40 10.59 -4.25 11.49
C ILE A 40 11.38 -4.21 12.81
N VAL A 41 12.59 -4.74 12.82
CA VAL A 41 13.47 -4.72 14.01
C VAL A 41 13.74 -3.29 14.45
N ASN A 42 14.07 -2.38 13.54
CA ASN A 42 14.31 -0.97 13.88
C ASN A 42 13.09 -0.30 14.52
N VAL A 43 11.90 -0.52 13.96
CA VAL A 43 10.66 0.04 14.51
C VAL A 43 10.37 -0.54 15.89
N SER A 44 10.55 -1.85 16.06
CA SER A 44 10.40 -2.51 17.36
C SER A 44 11.36 -1.93 18.40
N VAL A 45 12.61 -1.67 18.00
CA VAL A 45 13.61 -1.05 18.89
C VAL A 45 13.22 0.37 19.28
N VAL A 46 12.68 1.19 18.37
CA VAL A 46 12.21 2.55 18.72
C VAL A 46 11.09 2.49 19.78
N ILE A 47 10.20 1.50 19.69
CA ILE A 47 9.14 1.27 20.68
C ILE A 47 9.75 0.85 22.02
N VAL A 48 10.67 -0.10 22.03
CA VAL A 48 11.33 -0.60 23.24
C VAL A 48 12.22 0.47 23.88
N GLU A 49 12.91 1.31 23.07
CA GLU A 49 13.71 2.44 23.53
C GLU A 49 12.88 3.48 24.30
N SER A 50 11.55 3.51 24.10
CA SER A 50 10.66 4.39 24.85
C SER A 50 10.56 4.04 26.34
N ILE A 51 10.93 2.80 26.73
CA ILE A 51 10.94 2.32 28.11
C ILE A 51 12.25 2.74 28.77
N PRO A 52 12.23 3.64 29.79
CA PRO A 52 13.44 4.25 30.34
C PRO A 52 14.43 3.24 30.94
N GLU A 53 13.93 2.17 31.55
CA GLU A 53 14.74 1.13 32.18
C GLU A 53 15.55 0.35 31.16
N ILE A 54 14.91 -0.06 30.05
CA ILE A 54 15.54 -0.82 28.96
C ILE A 54 16.53 0.08 28.21
N ASN A 55 16.13 1.32 27.94
CA ASN A 55 17.00 2.28 27.25
C ASN A 55 18.31 2.54 28.00
N ARG A 56 18.29 2.61 29.34
CA ARG A 56 19.53 2.77 30.13
C ARG A 56 20.47 1.59 29.98
N HIS A 57 19.94 0.38 29.91
CA HIS A 57 20.74 -0.85 29.87
C HIS A 57 21.29 -1.16 28.46
N TYR A 58 20.48 -0.91 27.43
CA TYR A 58 20.81 -1.31 26.05
C TYR A 58 21.09 -0.14 25.10
N LYS A 59 21.37 1.06 25.62
CA LYS A 59 21.55 2.30 24.85
C LYS A 59 22.61 2.14 23.75
N LEU A 60 23.72 1.49 24.05
CA LEU A 60 24.82 1.30 23.11
C LEU A 60 24.44 0.36 21.95
N GLN A 61 23.73 -0.72 22.27
CA GLN A 61 23.24 -1.70 21.29
C GLN A 61 22.23 -1.06 20.34
N PHE A 62 21.32 -0.23 20.86
CA PHE A 62 20.34 0.49 20.05
C PHE A 62 21.03 1.49 19.12
N GLN A 63 22.04 2.20 19.57
CA GLN A 63 22.82 3.11 18.73
C GLN A 63 23.57 2.36 17.60
N TRP A 64 24.19 1.23 17.91
CA TRP A 64 24.89 0.42 16.89
C TRP A 64 23.91 -0.12 15.84
N LEU A 65 22.76 -0.62 16.27
CA LEU A 65 21.72 -1.08 15.34
C LEU A 65 21.21 0.06 14.46
N GLU A 66 21.05 1.25 15.02
CA GLU A 66 20.64 2.42 14.26
C GLU A 66 21.66 2.80 13.18
N ILE A 67 22.94 2.92 13.55
CA ILE A 67 24.03 3.24 12.62
C ILE A 67 24.11 2.18 11.51
N PHE A 68 24.08 0.91 11.89
CA PHE A 68 24.10 -0.20 10.94
C PHE A 68 22.94 -0.09 9.93
N SER A 69 21.76 0.15 10.42
CA SER A 69 20.56 0.24 9.57
C SER A 69 20.59 1.44 8.63
N VAL A 70 21.04 2.60 9.11
CA VAL A 70 21.20 3.80 8.28
C VAL A 70 22.24 3.57 7.19
N VAL A 71 23.35 2.91 7.51
CA VAL A 71 24.37 2.55 6.51
C VAL A 71 23.77 1.64 5.43
N VAL A 72 23.04 0.60 5.84
CA VAL A 72 22.37 -0.32 4.89
C VAL A 72 21.37 0.43 4.01
N PHE A 73 20.50 1.25 4.58
CA PHE A 73 19.49 2.00 3.82
C PHE A 73 20.13 3.06 2.90
N THR A 74 21.22 3.68 3.33
CA THR A 74 21.96 4.64 2.50
C THR A 74 22.62 3.94 1.31
N LEU A 75 23.27 2.79 1.54
CA LEU A 75 23.84 1.99 0.47
C LEU A 75 22.79 1.53 -0.53
N GLU A 76 21.66 1.03 -0.05
CA GLU A 76 20.53 0.65 -0.89
C GLU A 76 20.03 1.82 -1.75
N TYR A 77 19.83 3.01 -1.14
CA TYR A 77 19.41 4.22 -1.86
C TYR A 77 20.41 4.63 -2.94
N LEU A 78 21.72 4.60 -2.63
CA LEU A 78 22.77 4.92 -3.59
C LEU A 78 22.81 3.91 -4.75
N ILE A 79 22.66 2.62 -4.46
CA ILE A 79 22.58 1.57 -5.49
C ILE A 79 21.38 1.80 -6.39
N ARG A 80 20.21 2.14 -5.84
CA ARG A 80 19.01 2.43 -6.61
C ARG A 80 19.19 3.65 -7.53
N ILE A 81 19.82 4.73 -7.07
CA ILE A 81 20.18 5.87 -7.92
C ILE A 81 21.15 5.46 -9.04
N TRP A 82 22.09 4.56 -8.72
CA TRP A 82 23.06 4.09 -9.70
C TRP A 82 22.44 3.24 -10.81
N ILE A 83 21.47 2.37 -10.46
CA ILE A 83 20.76 1.49 -11.41
C ILE A 83 19.57 2.17 -12.11
N ALA A 84 19.09 3.31 -11.63
CA ALA A 84 17.90 4.02 -12.15
C ALA A 84 17.89 4.23 -13.68
N PRO A 85 19.02 4.49 -14.38
CA PRO A 85 19.04 4.61 -15.84
C PRO A 85 18.71 3.34 -16.62
N GLU A 86 18.71 2.16 -15.98
CA GLU A 86 18.30 0.89 -16.62
C GLU A 86 16.78 0.71 -16.65
N ASN A 87 16.06 1.47 -15.82
CA ASN A 87 14.60 1.42 -15.80
C ASN A 87 14.04 2.32 -16.95
N PRO A 88 13.29 1.75 -17.91
CA PRO A 88 12.73 2.50 -19.04
C PRO A 88 11.87 3.70 -18.64
N ARG A 89 11.27 3.69 -17.44
CA ARG A 89 10.39 4.75 -16.91
C ARG A 89 11.14 6.06 -16.64
N PHE A 90 12.43 5.99 -16.31
CA PHE A 90 13.21 7.16 -15.90
C PHE A 90 14.09 7.73 -17.02
N GLY A 91 14.43 6.91 -18.04
CA GLY A 91 15.30 7.28 -19.15
C GLY A 91 16.79 7.16 -18.80
N THR A 92 17.65 7.48 -19.78
CA THR A 92 19.10 7.20 -19.73
C THR A 92 19.92 8.33 -19.09
N GLY A 93 21.08 8.00 -18.53
CA GLY A 93 22.11 8.94 -18.09
C GLY A 93 21.74 9.73 -16.82
N LEU A 94 22.31 10.94 -16.70
CA LEU A 94 22.09 11.82 -15.53
C LEU A 94 20.66 12.32 -15.40
N LYS A 95 19.97 12.56 -16.52
CA LYS A 95 18.57 12.98 -16.52
C LYS A 95 17.67 11.91 -15.89
N GLY A 96 17.95 10.62 -16.19
CA GLY A 96 17.22 9.49 -15.58
C GLY A 96 17.43 9.42 -14.07
N ARG A 97 18.64 9.63 -13.57
CA ARG A 97 18.93 9.66 -12.13
C ARG A 97 18.21 10.81 -11.42
N LEU A 98 18.22 12.00 -12.00
CA LEU A 98 17.55 13.16 -11.42
C LEU A 98 16.03 12.98 -11.39
N LYS A 99 15.46 12.37 -12.45
CA LYS A 99 14.05 12.01 -12.51
C LYS A 99 13.69 10.97 -11.44
N TYR A 100 14.57 9.97 -11.21
CA TYR A 100 14.40 8.98 -10.13
C TYR A 100 14.42 9.63 -8.75
N ILE A 101 15.41 10.48 -8.45
CA ILE A 101 15.53 11.18 -7.15
C ILE A 101 14.26 11.97 -6.81
N ARG A 102 13.56 12.51 -7.82
CA ARG A 102 12.29 13.22 -7.66
C ARG A 102 11.07 12.31 -7.63
N SER A 103 11.24 11.01 -7.81
CA SER A 103 10.12 10.06 -7.75
C SER A 103 9.62 9.88 -6.31
N PRO A 104 8.33 9.56 -6.09
CA PRO A 104 7.79 9.32 -4.76
C PRO A 104 8.56 8.23 -3.99
N ILE A 105 8.99 7.19 -4.69
CA ILE A 105 9.75 6.06 -4.15
C ILE A 105 11.10 6.53 -3.58
N ALA A 106 11.87 7.27 -4.38
CA ALA A 106 13.17 7.79 -3.95
C ALA A 106 13.04 8.84 -2.83
N LEU A 107 11.94 9.61 -2.82
CA LEU A 107 11.65 10.54 -1.72
C LEU A 107 11.38 9.80 -0.41
N VAL A 108 10.66 8.69 -0.44
CA VAL A 108 10.47 7.84 0.75
C VAL A 108 11.81 7.32 1.26
N ASP A 109 12.68 6.79 0.40
CA ASP A 109 14.02 6.32 0.79
C ASP A 109 14.86 7.45 1.41
N LEU A 110 14.78 8.66 0.85
CA LEU A 110 15.47 9.84 1.38
C LEU A 110 14.93 10.25 2.76
N ILE A 111 13.60 10.32 2.92
CA ILE A 111 12.95 10.68 4.19
C ILE A 111 13.34 9.71 5.31
N VAL A 112 13.52 8.44 5.01
CA VAL A 112 13.90 7.41 5.99
C VAL A 112 15.30 7.63 6.58
N ILE A 113 16.26 8.08 5.78
CA ILE A 113 17.65 8.32 6.21
C ILE A 113 17.86 9.74 6.73
N LEU A 114 17.04 10.69 6.31
CA LEU A 114 17.17 12.12 6.60
C LEU A 114 17.28 12.46 8.11
N PRO A 115 16.46 11.90 9.02
CA PRO A 115 16.51 12.24 10.44
C PRO A 115 17.88 11.98 11.08
N PHE A 116 18.56 10.89 10.65
CA PHE A 116 19.88 10.58 11.16
C PHE A 116 20.91 11.62 10.73
N TYR A 117 20.93 11.98 9.43
CA TYR A 117 21.85 13.00 8.94
C TYR A 117 21.54 14.39 9.50
N LEU A 118 20.27 14.76 9.67
CA LEU A 118 19.88 16.01 10.31
C LEU A 118 20.40 16.09 11.76
N SER A 119 20.39 14.99 12.49
CA SER A 119 20.90 14.96 13.88
C SER A 119 22.40 15.27 14.00
N LEU A 120 23.17 15.10 12.90
CA LEU A 120 24.59 15.42 12.88
C LEU A 120 24.86 16.92 12.68
N PHE A 121 23.94 17.65 12.03
CA PHE A 121 24.15 19.04 11.65
C PHE A 121 23.34 20.04 12.49
N ILE A 122 22.23 19.61 13.06
CA ILE A 122 21.29 20.49 13.75
C ILE A 122 21.05 19.95 15.17
N ASN A 123 21.26 20.77 16.17
CA ASN A 123 20.94 20.48 17.57
C ASN A 123 19.42 20.59 17.79
N ILE A 124 18.64 19.72 17.17
CA ILE A 124 17.21 19.58 17.44
C ILE A 124 17.03 18.66 18.63
N ASP A 125 15.99 18.92 19.46
CA ASP A 125 15.64 18.02 20.56
C ASP A 125 15.52 16.58 20.04
N LEU A 126 16.37 15.71 20.57
CA LEU A 126 16.50 14.30 20.17
C LEU A 126 15.17 13.53 20.27
N ARG A 127 14.18 14.04 21.01
CA ARG A 127 12.86 13.42 21.16
C ARG A 127 12.08 13.44 19.84
N TYR A 128 12.05 14.58 19.13
CA TYR A 128 11.38 14.70 17.85
C TYR A 128 12.07 13.88 16.75
N LEU A 129 13.40 13.90 16.72
CA LEU A 129 14.17 13.09 15.77
C LEU A 129 13.93 11.59 15.97
N ARG A 130 13.71 11.14 17.22
CA ARG A 130 13.36 9.75 17.51
C ARG A 130 12.03 9.35 16.91
N LEU A 131 11.00 10.22 17.00
CA LEU A 131 9.70 9.97 16.37
C LEU A 131 9.80 9.91 14.85
N LEU A 132 10.63 10.78 14.23
CA LEU A 132 10.85 10.74 12.78
C LEU A 132 11.49 9.44 12.30
N ARG A 133 12.17 8.68 13.17
CA ARG A 133 12.69 7.35 12.81
C ARG A 133 11.58 6.35 12.46
N LEU A 134 10.34 6.55 12.97
CA LEU A 134 9.17 5.74 12.61
C LEU A 134 8.78 5.89 11.13
N LEU A 135 9.20 6.98 10.45
CA LEU A 135 8.99 7.14 9.01
C LEU A 135 9.64 6.02 8.18
N ARG A 136 10.54 5.22 8.78
CA ARG A 136 11.11 4.01 8.16
C ARG A 136 10.03 3.00 7.78
N LEU A 137 8.86 2.98 8.45
CA LEU A 137 7.71 2.16 8.07
C LEU A 137 7.23 2.46 6.65
N LEU A 138 7.35 3.70 6.18
CA LEU A 138 6.97 4.06 4.81
C LEU A 138 7.77 3.27 3.77
N LYS A 139 8.99 2.83 4.10
CA LYS A 139 9.82 2.01 3.21
C LYS A 139 9.19 0.65 2.91
N LEU A 140 8.33 0.11 3.79
CA LEU A 140 7.61 -1.13 3.53
C LEU A 140 6.71 -1.04 2.30
N SER A 141 6.21 0.16 1.96
CA SER A 141 5.39 0.37 0.76
C SER A 141 6.09 -0.08 -0.52
N HIS A 142 7.41 0.01 -0.56
CA HIS A 142 8.23 -0.40 -1.69
C HIS A 142 8.24 -1.92 -1.94
N TYR A 143 8.07 -2.72 -0.88
CA TYR A 143 8.14 -4.17 -0.92
C TYR A 143 6.77 -4.85 -1.03
N ILE A 144 5.69 -4.08 -0.87
CA ILE A 144 4.31 -4.57 -0.91
C ILE A 144 3.70 -4.22 -2.27
N ARG A 145 3.64 -5.19 -3.19
CA ARG A 145 3.10 -5.00 -4.55
C ARG A 145 1.65 -4.48 -4.58
N SER A 146 0.83 -4.87 -3.61
CA SER A 146 -0.55 -4.38 -3.49
C SER A 146 -0.63 -2.89 -3.15
N MET A 147 0.46 -2.28 -2.65
CA MET A 147 0.50 -0.87 -2.33
C MET A 147 0.36 0.02 -3.58
N ASP A 148 0.87 -0.43 -4.74
CA ASP A 148 0.71 0.31 -6.00
C ASP A 148 -0.77 0.45 -6.39
N VAL A 149 -1.56 -0.61 -6.18
CA VAL A 149 -3.02 -0.58 -6.41
C VAL A 149 -3.66 0.43 -5.46
N PHE A 150 -3.32 0.33 -4.17
CA PHE A 150 -3.86 1.20 -3.15
C PHE A 150 -3.54 2.68 -3.42
N VAL A 151 -2.27 2.99 -3.72
CA VAL A 151 -1.84 4.36 -4.04
C VAL A 151 -2.52 4.88 -5.30
N LYS A 152 -2.65 4.05 -6.33
CA LYS A 152 -3.34 4.42 -7.58
C LYS A 152 -4.81 4.76 -7.32
N VAL A 153 -5.54 3.89 -6.61
CA VAL A 153 -6.94 4.11 -6.26
C VAL A 153 -7.09 5.33 -5.36
N LEU A 154 -6.23 5.48 -4.34
CA LEU A 154 -6.27 6.63 -3.45
C LEU A 154 -6.03 7.93 -4.21
N SER A 155 -5.03 7.96 -5.13
CA SER A 155 -4.71 9.15 -5.92
C SER A 155 -5.80 9.52 -6.93
N SER A 156 -6.51 8.53 -7.51
CA SER A 156 -7.62 8.80 -8.42
C SER A 156 -8.85 9.37 -7.72
N GLU A 157 -9.03 9.06 -6.43
CA GLU A 157 -10.20 9.45 -5.64
C GLU A 157 -9.94 10.59 -4.65
N LEU A 158 -8.74 11.20 -4.68
CA LEU A 158 -8.38 12.27 -3.74
C LEU A 158 -9.40 13.40 -3.69
N ALA A 159 -9.96 13.81 -4.84
CA ALA A 159 -10.96 14.88 -4.90
C ALA A 159 -12.28 14.47 -4.22
N SER A 160 -12.75 13.23 -4.46
CA SER A 160 -13.97 12.69 -3.86
C SER A 160 -13.80 12.54 -2.35
N ILE A 161 -12.66 11.99 -1.91
CA ILE A 161 -12.32 11.82 -0.50
C ILE A 161 -12.18 13.17 0.19
N ALA A 162 -11.50 14.13 -0.41
CA ALA A 162 -11.36 15.49 0.14
C ALA A 162 -12.72 16.19 0.29
N SER A 163 -13.61 16.04 -0.68
CA SER A 163 -14.97 16.57 -0.60
C SER A 163 -15.79 15.95 0.54
N ALA A 164 -15.65 14.63 0.73
CA ALA A 164 -16.33 13.93 1.83
C ALA A 164 -15.77 14.35 3.20
N ILE A 165 -14.45 14.45 3.34
CA ILE A 165 -13.79 14.92 4.56
C ILE A 165 -14.21 16.37 4.86
N PHE A 166 -14.27 17.23 3.84
CA PHE A 166 -14.73 18.62 4.03
C PHE A 166 -16.17 18.67 4.55
N ALA A 167 -17.07 17.87 3.98
CA ALA A 167 -18.46 17.78 4.46
C ALA A 167 -18.53 17.30 5.93
N VAL A 168 -17.75 16.28 6.30
CA VAL A 168 -17.63 15.81 7.69
C VAL A 168 -17.13 16.93 8.60
N LEU A 169 -16.11 17.68 8.18
CA LEU A 169 -15.51 18.75 8.96
C LEU A 169 -16.51 19.89 9.21
N VAL A 170 -17.28 20.27 8.19
CA VAL A 170 -18.36 21.27 8.34
C VAL A 170 -19.42 20.77 9.33
N LEU A 171 -19.82 19.50 9.22
CA LEU A 171 -20.81 18.92 10.11
C LEU A 171 -20.28 18.84 11.55
N VAL A 172 -19.03 18.49 11.76
CA VAL A 172 -18.36 18.48 13.07
C VAL A 172 -18.39 19.86 13.71
N VAL A 173 -18.02 20.91 12.95
CA VAL A 173 -18.00 22.28 13.48
C VAL A 173 -19.40 22.75 13.84
N LEU A 174 -20.40 22.49 12.98
CA LEU A 174 -21.80 22.85 13.28
C LEU A 174 -22.33 22.10 14.51
N ALA A 175 -22.06 20.80 14.59
CA ALA A 175 -22.44 19.96 15.74
C ALA A 175 -21.81 20.47 17.04
N ALA A 176 -20.53 20.82 17.00
CA ALA A 176 -19.80 21.35 18.13
C ALA A 176 -20.33 22.70 18.60
N CYS A 177 -20.60 23.63 17.70
CA CYS A 177 -21.15 24.93 18.05
C CYS A 177 -22.55 24.80 18.71
N LEU A 178 -23.41 23.93 18.14
CA LEU A 178 -24.73 23.67 18.70
C LEU A 178 -24.63 22.98 20.07
N MET A 179 -23.77 21.98 20.21
CA MET A 179 -23.57 21.27 21.49
C MET A 179 -23.01 22.21 22.56
N PHE A 180 -22.02 23.03 22.22
CA PHE A 180 -21.47 24.03 23.11
C PHE A 180 -22.57 24.98 23.62
N THR A 181 -23.43 25.48 22.72
CA THR A 181 -24.49 26.39 23.08
C THR A 181 -25.51 25.76 24.07
N LEU A 182 -25.80 24.45 23.91
CA LEU A 182 -26.76 23.74 24.76
C LEU A 182 -26.17 23.29 26.09
N GLU A 183 -24.86 22.93 26.14
CA GLU A 183 -24.26 22.28 27.31
C GLU A 183 -23.35 23.18 28.14
N HIS A 184 -22.79 24.27 27.58
CA HIS A 184 -21.82 25.11 28.28
C HIS A 184 -22.35 25.66 29.61
N GLN A 185 -23.64 26.07 29.65
CA GLN A 185 -24.21 26.61 30.90
C GLN A 185 -24.46 25.52 31.95
N ALA A 186 -24.82 24.32 31.51
CA ALA A 186 -25.08 23.18 32.40
C ALA A 186 -23.77 22.50 32.86
N GLN A 187 -22.75 22.50 32.02
CA GLN A 187 -21.48 21.81 32.24
C GLN A 187 -20.27 22.69 31.86
N PRO A 188 -20.06 23.87 32.53
CA PRO A 188 -18.98 24.80 32.15
C PRO A 188 -17.56 24.25 32.35
N LYS A 189 -17.41 23.18 33.13
CA LYS A 189 -16.13 22.49 33.34
C LYS A 189 -15.80 21.42 32.30
N VAL A 190 -16.82 20.90 31.59
CA VAL A 190 -16.70 19.86 30.57
C VAL A 190 -16.63 20.51 29.20
N PHE A 191 -17.67 21.26 28.83
CA PHE A 191 -17.73 22.05 27.59
C PHE A 191 -17.23 23.47 27.83
N LYS A 192 -15.92 23.65 28.09
CA LYS A 192 -15.31 24.97 28.42
C LYS A 192 -15.26 25.87 27.20
N THR A 193 -14.93 25.30 26.06
CA THR A 193 -14.72 25.99 24.78
C THR A 193 -15.39 25.23 23.63
N VAL A 194 -15.53 25.88 22.49
CA VAL A 194 -15.97 25.22 21.26
C VAL A 194 -14.98 24.12 20.83
N LEU A 195 -13.68 24.24 21.16
CA LEU A 195 -12.68 23.21 20.88
C LEU A 195 -12.95 21.91 21.64
N ASP A 196 -13.39 22.00 22.89
CA ASP A 196 -13.81 20.81 23.65
C ASP A 196 -15.05 20.16 23.02
N ALA A 197 -15.99 20.98 22.56
CA ALA A 197 -17.17 20.48 21.83
C ALA A 197 -16.80 19.87 20.47
N ILE A 198 -15.77 20.37 19.75
CA ILE A 198 -15.24 19.75 18.54
C ILE A 198 -14.65 18.36 18.86
N TRP A 199 -13.89 18.25 19.95
CA TRP A 199 -13.41 16.94 20.42
C TRP A 199 -14.56 15.97 20.62
N TRP A 200 -15.58 16.36 21.37
CA TRP A 200 -16.76 15.55 21.57
C TRP A 200 -17.44 15.15 20.24
N ALA A 201 -17.64 16.11 19.33
CA ALA A 201 -18.27 15.86 18.02
C ALA A 201 -17.48 14.87 17.17
N VAL A 202 -16.14 15.01 17.08
CA VAL A 202 -15.28 14.08 16.35
C VAL A 202 -15.36 12.70 16.96
N VAL A 203 -15.18 12.56 18.27
CA VAL A 203 -15.22 11.28 19.00
C VAL A 203 -16.57 10.58 18.83
N THR A 204 -17.65 11.34 18.83
CA THR A 204 -19.01 10.82 18.65
C THR A 204 -19.29 10.40 17.22
N MET A 205 -18.99 11.27 16.23
CA MET A 205 -19.26 10.99 14.82
C MET A 205 -18.38 9.86 14.27
N THR A 206 -17.14 9.72 14.76
CA THR A 206 -16.25 8.60 14.39
C THR A 206 -16.59 7.29 15.12
N THR A 207 -17.65 7.28 15.94
CA THR A 207 -18.10 6.11 16.71
C THR A 207 -17.10 5.60 17.76
N VAL A 208 -16.10 6.40 18.14
CA VAL A 208 -15.12 6.05 19.18
C VAL A 208 -15.75 6.09 20.57
N GLY A 209 -16.40 7.21 20.93
CA GLY A 209 -17.21 7.35 22.14
C GLY A 209 -16.45 7.10 23.45
N TYR A 210 -15.37 7.83 23.73
CA TYR A 210 -14.61 7.67 24.99
C TYR A 210 -15.44 7.81 26.25
N GLY A 211 -16.54 8.58 26.20
CA GLY A 211 -17.41 8.82 27.36
C GLY A 211 -16.88 9.86 28.36
N ASP A 212 -15.78 10.50 28.03
CA ASP A 212 -15.17 11.59 28.81
C ASP A 212 -16.03 12.86 28.80
N MET A 213 -16.78 13.07 27.71
CA MET A 213 -17.71 14.17 27.52
C MET A 213 -19.04 13.65 27.00
N THR A 214 -20.13 13.93 27.73
CA THR A 214 -21.49 13.52 27.34
C THR A 214 -22.50 14.63 27.64
N PRO A 215 -23.53 14.85 26.80
CA PRO A 215 -24.55 15.86 27.07
C PRO A 215 -25.42 15.44 28.23
N VAL A 216 -25.76 16.38 29.10
CA VAL A 216 -26.67 16.17 30.25
C VAL A 216 -28.04 16.82 30.02
N THR A 217 -28.08 17.92 29.24
CA THR A 217 -29.34 18.61 28.96
C THR A 217 -30.24 17.79 28.02
N PRO A 218 -31.59 17.91 28.12
CA PRO A 218 -32.50 17.26 27.19
C PRO A 218 -32.22 17.67 25.72
N GLY A 219 -31.98 18.96 25.46
CA GLY A 219 -31.66 19.48 24.13
C GLY A 219 -30.35 18.91 23.59
N GLY A 220 -29.29 18.84 24.42
CA GLY A 220 -28.01 18.25 24.07
C GLY A 220 -28.13 16.75 23.72
N LYS A 221 -28.94 16.01 24.48
CA LYS A 221 -29.20 14.57 24.21
C LYS A 221 -29.92 14.35 22.89
N ILE A 222 -30.96 15.16 22.59
CA ILE A 222 -31.66 15.07 21.29
C ILE A 222 -30.71 15.41 20.14
N LEU A 223 -29.93 16.48 20.27
CA LEU A 223 -28.91 16.85 19.29
C LEU A 223 -27.88 15.73 19.10
N ALA A 224 -27.42 15.10 20.18
CA ALA A 224 -26.46 14.00 20.14
C ALA A 224 -27.03 12.81 19.34
N ILE A 225 -28.28 12.42 19.54
CA ILE A 225 -28.93 11.34 18.77
C ILE A 225 -28.89 11.66 17.27
N LEU A 226 -29.30 12.89 16.90
CA LEU A 226 -29.30 13.30 15.49
C LEU A 226 -27.87 13.25 14.88
N ILE A 227 -26.88 13.75 15.62
CA ILE A 227 -25.49 13.77 15.18
C ILE A 227 -24.92 12.35 15.05
N MET A 228 -25.24 11.44 15.98
CA MET A 228 -24.83 10.03 15.91
C MET A 228 -25.37 9.36 14.65
N LEU A 229 -26.67 9.55 14.33
CA LEU A 229 -27.27 8.97 13.12
C LEU A 229 -26.66 9.54 11.84
N LEU A 230 -26.45 10.86 11.78
CA LEU A 230 -25.81 11.51 10.64
C LEU A 230 -24.33 11.11 10.53
N GLY A 231 -23.62 11.02 11.66
CA GLY A 231 -22.20 10.71 11.72
C GLY A 231 -21.88 9.34 11.14
N VAL A 232 -22.62 8.30 11.53
CA VAL A 232 -22.45 6.93 11.00
C VAL A 232 -22.56 6.92 9.47
N GLY A 233 -23.61 7.56 8.92
CA GLY A 233 -23.81 7.62 7.47
C GLY A 233 -22.69 8.37 6.75
N THR A 234 -22.29 9.52 7.29
CA THR A 234 -21.31 10.41 6.65
C THR A 234 -19.89 9.82 6.66
N VAL A 235 -19.50 9.17 7.75
CA VAL A 235 -18.16 8.53 7.86
C VAL A 235 -18.06 7.25 7.02
N ALA A 236 -19.17 6.53 6.83
CA ALA A 236 -19.22 5.32 6.02
C ALA A 236 -19.07 5.61 4.51
N LEU A 237 -19.46 6.78 4.03
CA LEU A 237 -19.41 7.13 2.60
C LEU A 237 -18.00 7.07 1.99
N PRO A 238 -16.95 7.73 2.56
CA PRO A 238 -15.60 7.65 2.01
C PRO A 238 -15.05 6.22 1.98
N ALA A 239 -15.33 5.43 3.02
CA ALA A 239 -14.89 4.04 3.09
C ALA A 239 -15.58 3.18 2.02
N GLY A 240 -16.90 3.37 1.82
CA GLY A 240 -17.67 2.69 0.79
C GLY A 240 -17.19 3.04 -0.63
N MET A 241 -16.95 4.32 -0.91
CA MET A 241 -16.40 4.77 -2.19
C MET A 241 -15.03 4.15 -2.47
N LEU A 242 -14.13 4.16 -1.47
CA LEU A 242 -12.80 3.58 -1.61
C LEU A 242 -12.87 2.08 -1.88
N ALA A 243 -13.73 1.34 -1.17
CA ALA A 243 -13.94 -0.09 -1.39
C ALA A 243 -14.48 -0.39 -2.79
N ALA A 244 -15.46 0.39 -3.27
CA ALA A 244 -16.01 0.25 -4.61
C ALA A 244 -14.94 0.49 -5.69
N ARG A 245 -14.15 1.55 -5.57
CA ARG A 245 -13.07 1.85 -6.52
C ARG A 245 -11.94 0.83 -6.49
N PHE A 246 -11.61 0.32 -5.32
CA PHE A 246 -10.63 -0.76 -5.21
C PHE A 246 -11.11 -2.02 -5.96
N SER A 247 -12.38 -2.39 -5.79
CA SER A 247 -13.00 -3.51 -6.52
C SER A 247 -13.00 -3.26 -8.03
N GLU A 248 -13.34 -2.05 -8.47
CA GLU A 248 -13.34 -1.65 -9.88
C GLU A 248 -11.93 -1.74 -10.50
N GLU A 249 -10.88 -1.22 -9.81
CA GLU A 249 -9.50 -1.31 -10.30
C GLU A 249 -9.03 -2.77 -10.45
N LEU A 250 -9.37 -3.64 -9.48
CA LEU A 250 -9.07 -5.07 -9.58
C LEU A 250 -9.80 -5.72 -10.76
N GLN A 251 -11.06 -5.38 -10.97
CA GLN A 251 -11.84 -5.87 -12.10
C GLN A 251 -11.26 -5.39 -13.44
N ASN A 252 -10.87 -4.12 -13.55
CA ASN A 252 -10.26 -3.56 -14.74
C ASN A 252 -8.93 -4.25 -15.07
N ARG A 253 -8.09 -4.55 -14.08
CA ARG A 253 -6.85 -5.30 -14.27
C ARG A 253 -7.13 -6.71 -14.78
N LYS A 254 -8.13 -7.38 -14.21
CA LYS A 254 -8.56 -8.70 -14.66
C LYS A 254 -9.09 -8.66 -16.11
N SER A 255 -9.93 -7.69 -16.44
CA SER A 255 -10.48 -7.51 -17.80
C SER A 255 -9.38 -7.20 -18.82
N SER A 256 -8.39 -6.36 -18.46
CA SER A 256 -7.25 -6.09 -19.33
C SER A 256 -6.42 -7.34 -19.59
N LEU A 257 -6.15 -8.16 -18.56
CA LEU A 257 -5.44 -9.43 -18.74
C LEU A 257 -6.27 -10.40 -19.59
N THR A 258 -7.59 -10.45 -19.41
CA THR A 258 -8.48 -11.29 -20.21
C THR A 258 -8.44 -10.88 -21.69
N ALA A 259 -8.41 -9.58 -22.01
CA ALA A 259 -8.27 -9.11 -23.37
C ALA A 259 -6.93 -9.54 -24.01
N GLU A 260 -5.83 -9.48 -23.27
CA GLU A 260 -4.53 -9.99 -23.74
C GLU A 260 -4.53 -11.50 -23.95
N VAL A 261 -5.23 -12.26 -23.10
CA VAL A 261 -5.41 -13.71 -23.28
C VAL A 261 -6.22 -14.01 -24.53
N ILE A 262 -7.31 -13.27 -24.79
CA ILE A 262 -8.13 -13.44 -26.01
C ILE A 262 -7.28 -13.16 -27.25
N ASN A 263 -6.51 -12.07 -27.27
CA ASN A 263 -5.63 -11.74 -28.39
C ASN A 263 -4.56 -12.83 -28.62
N ALA A 264 -4.01 -13.39 -27.55
CA ALA A 264 -3.02 -14.48 -27.64
C ALA A 264 -3.63 -15.82 -28.07
N LEU A 265 -4.94 -15.98 -27.95
CA LEU A 265 -5.68 -17.19 -28.37
C LEU A 265 -6.32 -17.04 -29.76
N GLU A 266 -6.11 -15.92 -30.45
CA GLU A 266 -6.78 -15.63 -31.75
C GLU A 266 -6.43 -16.66 -32.82
N ASP A 267 -5.20 -17.18 -32.84
CA ASP A 267 -4.74 -18.21 -33.77
C ASP A 267 -5.02 -19.66 -33.28
N GLY A 268 -5.56 -19.82 -32.07
CA GLY A 268 -5.91 -21.11 -31.46
C GLY A 268 -4.76 -21.86 -30.81
N GLU A 269 -3.53 -21.34 -30.86
CA GLU A 269 -2.33 -21.92 -30.23
C GLU A 269 -1.61 -20.92 -29.36
N LEU A 270 -1.30 -21.32 -28.14
CA LEU A 270 -0.56 -20.47 -27.17
C LEU A 270 0.94 -20.78 -27.26
N THR A 271 1.70 -19.90 -27.91
CA THR A 271 3.14 -20.08 -28.05
C THR A 271 3.87 -19.91 -26.72
N GLU A 272 5.07 -20.47 -26.58
CA GLU A 272 5.91 -20.24 -25.38
C GLU A 272 6.21 -18.76 -25.12
N LYS A 273 6.34 -17.96 -26.17
CA LYS A 273 6.61 -16.53 -26.09
C LYS A 273 5.40 -15.79 -25.50
N GLU A 274 4.21 -16.08 -25.96
CA GLU A 274 2.96 -15.50 -25.46
C GLU A 274 2.68 -15.91 -24.02
N THR A 275 2.89 -17.18 -23.69
CA THR A 275 2.79 -17.67 -22.31
C THR A 275 3.72 -16.92 -21.37
N ARG A 276 4.96 -16.62 -21.78
CA ARG A 276 5.91 -15.82 -20.99
C ARG A 276 5.43 -14.38 -20.82
N ILE A 277 4.88 -13.77 -21.89
CA ILE A 277 4.34 -12.40 -21.85
C ILE A 277 3.12 -12.35 -20.91
N LEU A 278 2.17 -13.28 -21.05
CA LEU A 278 0.98 -13.35 -20.20
C LEU A 278 1.34 -13.55 -18.72
N LYS A 279 2.33 -14.39 -18.42
CA LYS A 279 2.87 -14.55 -17.05
C LYS A 279 3.54 -13.28 -16.54
N ALA A 280 4.24 -12.52 -17.36
CA ALA A 280 4.82 -11.25 -16.97
C ALA A 280 3.73 -10.20 -16.66
N ILE A 281 2.72 -10.08 -17.54
CA ILE A 281 1.59 -9.16 -17.36
C ILE A 281 0.77 -9.55 -16.11
N SER A 282 0.48 -10.85 -15.90
CA SER A 282 -0.27 -11.30 -14.71
C SER A 282 0.46 -10.95 -13.42
N ARG A 283 1.79 -11.11 -13.38
CA ARG A 283 2.62 -10.70 -12.24
C ARG A 283 2.60 -9.19 -12.03
N GLN A 284 2.65 -8.41 -13.10
CA GLN A 284 2.56 -6.94 -13.03
C GLN A 284 1.20 -6.49 -12.47
N TYR A 285 0.12 -7.17 -12.81
CA TYR A 285 -1.23 -6.88 -12.31
C TYR A 285 -1.51 -7.49 -10.92
N GLY A 286 -0.57 -8.26 -10.37
CA GLY A 286 -0.76 -8.95 -9.09
C GLY A 286 -1.74 -10.13 -9.14
N ILE A 287 -1.97 -10.67 -10.34
CA ILE A 287 -2.85 -11.83 -10.59
C ILE A 287 -2.00 -13.11 -10.47
N SER A 288 -2.47 -14.08 -9.68
CA SER A 288 -1.75 -15.33 -9.46
C SER A 288 -1.70 -16.20 -10.73
N GLU A 289 -0.69 -17.07 -10.84
CA GLU A 289 -0.61 -18.02 -11.98
C GLU A 289 -1.84 -18.94 -12.04
N HIS A 290 -2.42 -19.29 -10.90
CA HIS A 290 -3.66 -20.08 -10.88
C HIS A 290 -4.84 -19.32 -11.52
N GLN A 291 -5.00 -18.04 -11.19
CA GLN A 291 -6.03 -17.19 -11.80
C GLN A 291 -5.78 -16.95 -13.29
N LEU A 292 -4.53 -16.76 -13.72
CA LEU A 292 -4.18 -16.66 -15.13
C LEU A 292 -4.59 -17.94 -15.88
N ASN A 293 -4.25 -19.12 -15.35
CA ASN A 293 -4.61 -20.40 -15.97
C ASN A 293 -6.13 -20.60 -16.04
N GLN A 294 -6.89 -20.14 -15.03
CA GLN A 294 -8.35 -20.15 -15.08
C GLN A 294 -8.90 -19.23 -16.19
N ILE A 295 -8.33 -18.03 -16.35
CA ILE A 295 -8.73 -17.12 -17.43
C ILE A 295 -8.45 -17.76 -18.80
N ILE A 296 -7.25 -18.30 -19.00
CA ILE A 296 -6.87 -18.99 -20.24
C ILE A 296 -7.84 -20.13 -20.52
N HIS A 297 -8.11 -20.97 -19.53
CA HIS A 297 -9.03 -22.11 -19.69
C HIS A 297 -10.45 -21.67 -20.06
N ASN A 298 -11.01 -20.68 -19.36
CA ASN A 298 -12.36 -20.20 -19.63
C ASN A 298 -12.46 -19.59 -21.02
N GLN A 299 -11.47 -18.79 -21.43
CA GLN A 299 -11.47 -18.16 -22.76
C GLN A 299 -11.25 -19.20 -23.88
N SER A 300 -10.44 -20.23 -23.67
CA SER A 300 -10.27 -21.32 -24.64
C SER A 300 -11.56 -22.09 -24.86
N LEU A 301 -12.34 -22.32 -23.81
CA LEU A 301 -13.66 -22.98 -23.91
C LEU A 301 -14.67 -22.11 -24.68
N GLU A 302 -14.71 -20.79 -24.39
CA GLU A 302 -15.59 -19.86 -25.09
C GLU A 302 -15.27 -19.73 -26.58
N LEU A 303 -13.98 -19.73 -26.93
CA LEU A 303 -13.52 -19.68 -28.32
C LEU A 303 -13.56 -21.04 -29.04
N GLY A 304 -13.89 -22.13 -28.33
CA GLY A 304 -13.94 -23.48 -28.90
C GLY A 304 -12.57 -24.08 -29.26
N HIS A 305 -11.48 -23.49 -28.77
CA HIS A 305 -10.12 -23.95 -29.03
C HIS A 305 -9.65 -24.99 -28.00
N LYS A 306 -9.06 -26.09 -28.51
CA LYS A 306 -8.34 -27.07 -27.66
C LYS A 306 -6.88 -26.64 -27.58
N ILE A 307 -6.47 -26.06 -26.44
CA ILE A 307 -5.09 -25.65 -26.25
C ILE A 307 -4.22 -26.84 -25.89
N HIS A 308 -3.18 -27.07 -26.68
CA HIS A 308 -2.19 -28.12 -26.49
C HIS A 308 -0.87 -27.51 -25.95
N CYS A 309 -0.14 -28.26 -25.12
CA CYS A 309 1.18 -27.87 -24.66
C CYS A 309 2.15 -27.81 -25.86
N PRO A 310 2.81 -26.67 -26.16
CA PRO A 310 3.72 -26.54 -27.28
C PRO A 310 4.97 -27.41 -27.17
N HIS A 311 5.25 -27.97 -25.97
CA HIS A 311 6.42 -28.81 -25.74
C HIS A 311 6.13 -30.32 -25.85
N CYS A 312 4.96 -30.81 -25.42
CA CYS A 312 4.62 -32.23 -25.43
C CYS A 312 3.35 -32.56 -26.22
N GLY A 313 2.64 -31.58 -26.75
CA GLY A 313 1.41 -31.79 -27.53
C GLY A 313 0.20 -32.29 -26.75
N GLN A 314 0.30 -32.43 -25.43
CA GLN A 314 -0.83 -32.80 -24.58
C GLN A 314 -1.76 -31.62 -24.37
N SER A 315 -3.08 -31.89 -24.34
CA SER A 315 -4.06 -30.86 -23.95
C SER A 315 -3.75 -30.36 -22.57
N LEU A 316 -3.62 -29.05 -22.44
CA LEU A 316 -3.29 -28.39 -21.15
C LEU A 316 -4.43 -28.48 -20.12
N PHE A 317 -5.62 -28.94 -20.56
CA PHE A 317 -6.84 -28.86 -19.76
C PHE A 317 -7.73 -30.11 -19.84
N ASP A 318 -7.20 -31.26 -20.25
CA ASP A 318 -7.88 -32.55 -20.11
C ASP A 318 -7.87 -33.01 -18.64
N ALA A 319 -8.57 -32.30 -17.77
CA ALA A 319 -9.05 -32.88 -16.53
C ALA A 319 -10.46 -33.47 -16.83
N PRO A 320 -10.74 -34.73 -16.49
CA PRO A 320 -12.07 -35.30 -16.69
C PRO A 320 -13.07 -34.46 -15.88
N VAL A 321 -14.00 -33.80 -16.59
CA VAL A 321 -15.25 -33.32 -16.01
C VAL A 321 -15.90 -34.54 -15.41
N LYS A 322 -15.87 -34.68 -14.07
CA LYS A 322 -16.73 -35.64 -13.38
C LYS A 322 -18.15 -35.20 -13.65
N ASP A 323 -18.79 -35.85 -14.59
CA ASP A 323 -20.24 -35.86 -14.75
C ASP A 323 -20.85 -36.33 -13.45
N GLY A 324 -21.45 -35.43 -12.71
CA GLY A 324 -21.98 -35.70 -11.38
C GLY A 324 -22.91 -34.62 -10.85
N ILE A 325 -23.81 -34.13 -11.71
CA ILE A 325 -25.09 -33.58 -11.23
C ILE A 325 -26.17 -34.18 -12.06
N GLN A 326 -26.57 -35.41 -11.71
CA GLN A 326 -27.84 -35.94 -12.12
C GLN A 326 -28.94 -35.14 -11.47
N SER A 327 -29.72 -34.47 -12.29
CA SER A 327 -31.02 -33.91 -11.96
C SER A 327 -31.93 -35.03 -11.42
N GLU A 328 -32.14 -35.09 -10.12
CA GLU A 328 -33.30 -35.75 -9.54
C GLU A 328 -34.50 -34.78 -9.57
N SER A 329 -35.16 -34.76 -10.72
CA SER A 329 -36.60 -34.44 -10.81
C SER A 329 -37.34 -35.77 -10.66
N LYS A 330 -37.94 -36.02 -9.49
CA LYS A 330 -39.08 -36.91 -9.32
C LYS A 330 -39.93 -36.42 -8.14
N SER A 331 -41.03 -35.79 -8.46
CA SER A 331 -42.42 -36.24 -8.19
C SER A 331 -42.64 -36.97 -6.86
N SER A 332 -43.24 -36.34 -5.91
CA SER A 332 -44.51 -36.68 -5.27
C SER A 332 -44.94 -35.54 -4.35
#